data_c9c50cdf6fb3c6a5411df9b83a5ce3c5
#
_entry.id   c9c50cdf6fb3c6a5411df9b83a5ce3c5
#
_cell.length_a   1.000
_cell.length_b   1.000
_cell.length_c   1.000
_cell.angle_alpha   90.00
_cell.angle_beta   90.00
_cell.angle_gamma   90.00
#
_symmetry.space_group_name_H-M   'P 1'
#
loop_
_entity.id
_entity.type
_entity.pdbx_description
1 polymer ?
#
loop_
_entity_poly.entity_id
_entity_poly.type
_entity_poly.pdbx_seq_one_letter_code
_entity_poly.pdbx_strand_id
1 'polypeptide(L)'
;EPYRWQRQMCIRDRSYNDQIALEVIRALEDAGLKVPEDVSVTGYDDSYLASSGKVPLTTVAHPQEKLGEMAAELLLGLLKEGNIPESERQILVKPELVIRESCRSRKKEE
;
A
#
# COMPACT_ATOMS: atom_id res chain seq x y z
N GLU A 1 18.31 -6.10 23.21
CA GLU A 1 17.33 -6.92 22.54
C GLU A 1 16.79 -6.19 21.29
N PRO A 2 16.84 -6.86 20.13
CA PRO A 2 16.53 -6.15 18.88
C PRO A 2 15.08 -5.64 18.77
N TYR A 3 14.15 -6.21 19.49
CA TYR A 3 12.75 -5.82 19.35
C TYR A 3 12.22 -5.00 20.52
N ARG A 4 13.06 -4.60 21.43
CA ARG A 4 12.59 -3.87 22.60
C ARG A 4 11.99 -2.53 22.28
N TRP A 5 12.61 -1.79 21.37
CA TRP A 5 12.08 -0.49 20.99
C TRP A 5 10.70 -0.60 20.35
N GLN A 6 10.40 -1.71 19.70
CA GLN A 6 9.11 -1.93 19.08
C GLN A 6 8.00 -2.10 20.12
N ARG A 7 8.32 -2.57 21.29
CA ARG A 7 7.34 -2.74 22.35
C ARG A 7 6.98 -1.45 23.06
N GLN A 8 7.81 -0.44 22.90
CA GLN A 8 7.65 0.83 23.60
C GLN A 8 6.92 1.89 22.79
N MET A 9 6.62 1.59 21.54
CA MET A 9 6.02 2.57 20.66
C MET A 9 4.89 1.93 19.87
N CYS A 10 4.06 2.79 19.32
CA CYS A 10 3.05 2.33 18.39
C CYS A 10 3.75 1.73 17.19
N ILE A 11 3.62 0.45 17.03
CA ILE A 11 4.32 -0.28 15.98
C ILE A 11 3.58 -0.08 14.67
N ARG A 12 4.35 0.06 13.61
CA ARG A 12 3.82 0.17 12.25
C ARG A 12 4.41 -0.95 11.42
N ASP A 13 3.60 -1.46 10.55
CA ASP A 13 4.05 -2.45 9.60
C ASP A 13 3.63 -2.03 8.21
N ARG A 14 4.56 -2.10 7.27
CA ARG A 14 4.30 -1.86 5.86
C ARG A 14 4.42 -3.17 5.12
N SER A 15 3.35 -3.56 4.49
CA SER A 15 3.29 -4.84 3.81
C SER A 15 3.51 -4.66 2.32
N TYR A 16 4.00 -5.71 1.69
CA TYR A 16 4.29 -5.70 0.27
C TYR A 16 3.05 -5.40 -0.58
N ASN A 17 1.92 -5.97 -0.18
CA ASN A 17 0.64 -5.68 -0.84
C ASN A 17 -0.50 -5.88 0.16
N ASP A 18 -1.73 -5.65 -0.29
CA ASP A 18 -2.89 -5.74 0.58
C ASP A 18 -3.14 -7.15 1.09
N GLN A 19 -2.88 -8.16 0.28
CA GLN A 19 -3.08 -9.54 0.70
C GLN A 19 -2.17 -9.89 1.88
N ILE A 20 -0.90 -9.52 1.78
CA ILE A 20 0.05 -9.74 2.86
C ILE A 20 -0.34 -8.92 4.09
N ALA A 21 -0.81 -7.69 3.87
CA ALA A 21 -1.27 -6.85 4.98
C ALA A 21 -2.41 -7.52 5.75
N LEU A 22 -3.35 -8.13 5.07
CA LEU A 22 -4.46 -8.83 5.74
C LEU A 22 -3.94 -10.03 6.53
N GLU A 23 -2.96 -10.75 6.00
CA GLU A 23 -2.36 -11.85 6.73
C GLU A 23 -1.61 -11.37 7.97
N VAL A 24 -0.95 -10.22 7.87
CA VAL A 24 -0.28 -9.60 9.02
C VAL A 24 -1.30 -9.24 10.08
N ILE A 25 -2.42 -8.63 9.69
CA ILE A 25 -3.49 -8.28 10.64
C ILE A 25 -4.02 -9.51 11.33
N ARG A 26 -4.25 -10.58 10.58
CA ARG A 26 -4.73 -11.84 11.16
C ARG A 26 -3.74 -12.40 12.18
N ALA A 27 -2.47 -12.41 11.83
CA ALA A 27 -1.43 -12.90 12.74
C ALA A 27 -1.35 -12.06 14.01
N LEU A 28 -1.47 -10.74 13.88
CA LEU A 28 -1.46 -9.85 15.03
C LEU A 28 -2.67 -10.09 15.93
N GLU A 29 -3.84 -10.25 15.35
CA GLU A 29 -5.04 -10.52 16.13
C GLU A 29 -4.96 -11.87 16.84
N ASP A 30 -4.41 -12.87 16.19
CA ASP A 30 -4.19 -14.17 16.82
C ASP A 30 -3.22 -14.07 17.98
N ALA A 31 -2.31 -13.11 17.94
CA ALA A 31 -1.36 -12.87 19.03
C ALA A 31 -1.94 -11.96 20.12
N GLY A 32 -3.21 -11.55 19.99
CA GLY A 32 -3.85 -10.70 20.97
C GLY A 32 -3.62 -9.22 20.78
N LEU A 33 -3.09 -8.82 19.63
CA LEU A 33 -2.86 -7.41 19.34
C LEU A 33 -3.98 -6.88 18.45
N LYS A 34 -4.36 -5.65 18.68
CA LYS A 34 -5.44 -5.01 17.94
C LYS A 34 -4.89 -4.07 16.88
N VAL A 35 -5.56 -4.04 15.73
CA VAL A 35 -5.23 -3.12 14.64
C VAL A 35 -6.42 -2.18 14.48
N PRO A 36 -6.24 -0.87 14.57
CA PRO A 36 -4.98 -0.12 14.68
C PRO A 36 -4.56 0.24 16.11
N GLU A 37 -5.26 -0.21 17.12
CA GLU A 37 -5.01 0.25 18.48
C GLU A 37 -3.59 -0.04 18.97
N ASP A 38 -3.12 -1.24 18.74
CA ASP A 38 -1.79 -1.65 19.17
C ASP A 38 -0.76 -1.51 18.05
N VAL A 39 -1.16 -1.83 16.82
CA VAL A 39 -0.29 -1.83 15.66
C VAL A 39 -1.02 -1.23 14.47
N SER A 40 -0.39 -0.31 13.79
CA SER A 40 -0.89 0.21 12.51
C SER A 40 -0.31 -0.62 11.37
N VAL A 41 -1.15 -0.97 10.40
CA VAL A 41 -0.73 -1.79 9.27
C VAL A 41 -1.12 -1.09 7.98
N THR A 42 -0.20 -1.04 7.03
CA THR A 42 -0.48 -0.49 5.70
C THR A 42 -0.29 -1.55 4.65
N GLY A 43 -1.07 -1.44 3.58
CA GLY A 43 -0.93 -2.30 2.42
C GLY A 43 -0.34 -1.56 1.25
N TYR A 44 -0.46 -2.16 0.08
CA TYR A 44 -0.02 -1.56 -1.18
C TYR A 44 -0.86 -2.16 -2.29
N ASP A 45 -1.27 -1.36 -3.24
CA ASP A 45 -2.03 -1.66 -4.46
C ASP A 45 -3.47 -1.15 -4.44
N ASP A 46 -4.09 -0.99 -3.29
CA ASP A 46 -5.51 -0.65 -3.15
C ASP A 46 -6.39 -1.62 -3.95
N SER A 47 -6.15 -2.91 -3.72
CA SER A 47 -7.01 -3.95 -4.30
C SER A 47 -8.36 -3.97 -3.59
N TYR A 48 -9.30 -4.74 -4.12
CA TYR A 48 -10.61 -4.84 -3.45
C TYR A 48 -10.47 -5.38 -2.01
N LEU A 49 -9.39 -6.08 -1.72
CA LEU A 49 -9.14 -6.60 -0.38
C LEU A 49 -8.94 -5.48 0.64
N ALA A 50 -8.44 -4.33 0.19
CA ALA A 50 -8.17 -3.22 1.10
C ALA A 50 -9.44 -2.69 1.76
N SER A 51 -10.56 -2.70 1.07
CA SER A 51 -11.80 -2.16 1.59
C SER A 51 -12.79 -3.23 2.05
N SER A 52 -12.54 -4.50 1.75
CA SER A 52 -13.49 -5.58 2.02
C SER A 52 -13.24 -6.32 3.32
N GLY A 53 -12.13 -6.07 3.99
CA GLY A 53 -11.79 -6.76 5.22
C GLY A 53 -12.50 -6.19 6.43
N LYS A 54 -12.37 -6.89 7.55
CA LYS A 54 -12.91 -6.45 8.82
C LYS A 54 -12.33 -5.10 9.25
N VAL A 55 -11.05 -4.89 8.98
CA VAL A 55 -10.39 -3.62 9.22
C VAL A 55 -9.99 -3.07 7.84
N PRO A 56 -10.67 -2.03 7.35
CA PRO A 56 -10.29 -1.43 6.07
C PRO A 56 -8.86 -0.92 6.10
N LEU A 57 -8.11 -1.26 5.07
CA LEU A 57 -6.67 -0.99 5.02
C LEU A 57 -6.33 0.38 4.47
N THR A 58 -5.47 1.10 5.18
CA THR A 58 -4.74 2.22 4.62
C THR A 58 -3.72 1.65 3.64
N THR A 59 -3.74 2.12 2.42
CA THR A 59 -2.93 1.54 1.36
C THR A 59 -2.51 2.61 0.36
N VAL A 60 -1.62 2.24 -0.54
CA VAL A 60 -1.20 3.12 -1.62
C VAL A 60 -1.90 2.67 -2.90
N ALA A 61 -2.68 3.57 -3.47
CA ALA A 61 -3.37 3.32 -4.73
C ALA A 61 -2.52 3.85 -5.87
N HIS A 62 -2.32 3.03 -6.88
CA HIS A 62 -1.74 3.52 -8.12
C HIS A 62 -2.75 3.25 -9.23
N PRO A 63 -2.84 4.16 -10.20
CA PRO A 63 -3.90 4.07 -11.21
C PRO A 63 -3.58 2.98 -12.23
N GLN A 64 -3.90 1.74 -11.89
CA GLN A 64 -3.56 0.58 -12.71
C GLN A 64 -4.16 0.64 -14.11
N GLU A 65 -5.41 1.08 -14.19
CA GLU A 65 -6.08 1.20 -15.47
C GLU A 65 -5.39 2.23 -16.36
N LYS A 66 -5.06 3.37 -15.79
CA LYS A 66 -4.36 4.42 -16.51
C LYS A 66 -2.97 3.95 -16.93
N LEU A 67 -2.26 3.25 -16.06
CA LEU A 67 -0.96 2.70 -16.39
C LEU A 67 -1.05 1.72 -17.56
N GLY A 68 -2.08 0.86 -17.56
CA GLY A 68 -2.31 -0.07 -18.66
C GLY A 68 -2.58 0.66 -19.96
N GLU A 69 -3.42 1.69 -19.93
CA GLU A 69 -3.73 2.48 -21.12
C GLU A 69 -2.48 3.16 -21.66
N MET A 70 -1.70 3.78 -20.79
CA MET A 70 -0.47 4.46 -21.21
C MET A 70 0.54 3.49 -21.81
N ALA A 71 0.67 2.31 -21.20
CA ALA A 71 1.56 1.30 -21.71
C ALA A 71 1.13 0.82 -23.10
N ALA A 72 -0.17 0.62 -23.29
CA ALA A 72 -0.71 0.21 -24.57
C ALA A 72 -0.49 1.28 -25.63
N GLU A 73 -0.72 2.54 -25.29
CA GLU A 73 -0.51 3.63 -26.24
C GLU A 73 0.96 3.73 -26.67
N LEU A 74 1.87 3.59 -25.72
CA LEU A 74 3.29 3.60 -26.04
C LEU A 74 3.68 2.44 -26.94
N LEU A 75 3.17 1.27 -26.67
CA LEU A 75 3.45 0.11 -27.49
C LEU A 75 2.90 0.26 -28.89
N LEU A 76 1.67 0.75 -29.03
CA LEU A 76 1.08 0.98 -30.33
C LEU A 76 1.86 2.03 -31.11
N GLY A 77 2.28 3.08 -30.45
CA GLY A 77 3.14 4.09 -31.07
C GLY A 77 4.45 3.52 -31.58
N LEU A 78 5.07 2.67 -30.75
CA LEU A 78 6.31 2.01 -31.15
C LEU A 78 6.10 1.10 -32.39
N LEU A 79 4.99 0.38 -32.41
CA LEU A 79 4.70 -0.51 -33.54
C LEU A 79 4.42 0.27 -34.84
N LYS A 80 3.78 1.42 -34.73
CA LYS A 80 3.46 2.22 -35.90
C LYS A 80 4.62 3.05 -36.41
N GLU A 81 5.34 3.67 -35.47
CA GLU A 81 6.40 4.63 -35.86
C GLU A 81 7.80 4.08 -35.68
N GLY A 82 7.92 2.93 -35.06
CA GLY A 82 9.21 2.29 -34.83
C GLY A 82 10.09 2.96 -33.81
N ASN A 83 9.58 4.00 -33.12
CA ASN A 83 10.36 4.75 -32.18
C ASN A 83 9.46 5.46 -31.18
N ILE A 84 9.96 5.63 -29.98
CA ILE A 84 9.28 6.41 -28.94
C ILE A 84 10.14 7.64 -28.67
N PRO A 85 9.56 8.85 -28.65
CA PRO A 85 10.33 10.05 -28.28
C PRO A 85 10.98 9.85 -26.92
N GLU A 86 12.19 10.37 -26.78
CA GLU A 86 12.95 10.20 -25.55
C GLU A 86 12.19 10.74 -24.34
N SER A 87 11.43 11.80 -24.51
CA SER A 87 10.63 12.36 -23.43
C SER A 87 9.51 11.45 -22.95
N GLU A 88 9.14 10.44 -23.74
CA GLU A 88 8.08 9.51 -23.40
C GLU A 88 8.58 8.14 -22.97
N ARG A 89 9.90 7.94 -22.91
CA ARG A 89 10.46 6.64 -22.52
C ARG A 89 10.36 6.35 -21.06
N GLN A 90 10.23 7.38 -20.25
CA GLN A 90 10.01 7.24 -18.82
C GLN A 90 8.86 8.13 -18.41
N ILE A 91 7.77 7.51 -17.99
CA ILE A 91 6.61 8.25 -17.54
C ILE A 91 6.33 7.80 -16.10
N LEU A 92 6.30 8.77 -15.20
CA LEU A 92 6.01 8.50 -13.81
C LEU A 92 4.55 8.86 -13.54
N VAL A 93 3.84 7.92 -12.94
CA VAL A 93 2.46 8.15 -12.53
C VAL A 93 2.42 8.19 -11.03
N LYS A 94 1.91 9.28 -10.48
CA LYS A 94 1.92 9.52 -9.05
C LYS A 94 0.90 8.64 -8.34
N PRO A 95 1.33 7.88 -7.33
CA PRO A 95 0.39 7.12 -6.51
C PRO A 95 -0.30 8.01 -5.50
N GLU A 96 -1.37 7.51 -4.92
CA GLU A 96 -2.12 8.20 -3.88
C GLU A 96 -2.17 7.37 -2.62
N LEU A 97 -2.06 8.03 -1.48
CA LEU A 97 -2.26 7.39 -0.19
C LEU A 97 -3.76 7.38 0.12
N VAL A 98 -4.31 6.21 0.34
CA VAL A 98 -5.71 6.06 0.71
C VAL A 98 -5.77 5.71 2.18
N ILE A 99 -6.24 6.64 3.00
CA ILE A 99 -6.29 6.47 4.44
C ILE A 99 -7.61 5.83 4.84
N ARG A 100 -7.52 4.69 5.51
CA ARG A 100 -8.68 3.98 6.04
C ARG A 100 -8.50 3.75 7.54
N GLU A 101 -8.90 2.61 8.03
CA GLU A 101 -9.00 2.39 9.47
C GLU A 101 -7.88 1.56 10.08
N SER A 102 -6.96 1.05 9.28
CA SER A 102 -5.89 0.18 9.78
C SER A 102 -4.73 0.93 10.42
N CYS A 103 -4.77 2.24 10.37
CA CYS A 103 -3.75 3.09 10.95
C CYS A 103 -4.37 4.13 11.85
N ARG A 104 -3.63 4.53 12.85
CA ARG A 104 -4.03 5.64 13.71
C ARG A 104 -2.82 6.43 14.12
N SER A 105 -3.06 7.65 14.56
CA SER A 105 -2.00 8.49 15.09
C SER A 105 -1.47 7.90 16.38
N ARG A 106 -0.17 7.95 16.54
CA ARG A 106 0.45 7.56 17.78
C ARG A 106 0.11 8.60 18.84
N LYS A 107 -0.37 8.13 19.98
CA LYS A 107 -0.62 9.03 21.10
C LYS A 107 0.72 9.48 21.67
N LYS A 108 0.80 10.76 21.96
CA LYS A 108 1.96 11.26 22.69
C LYS A 108 1.89 10.72 24.11
N GLU A 109 3.02 10.27 24.62
CA GLU A 109 3.10 9.92 26.02
C GLU A 109 3.18 11.19 26.84
N GLU A 110 2.50 11.16 27.94
CA GLU A 110 2.45 12.31 28.85
C GLU A 110 3.28 12.11 30.08
#